data_dd1e6124052f11e0d1653d41782dfbe7
#
_entry.id   dd1e6124052f11e0d1653d41782dfbe7
#
_cell.length_a   1.000
_cell.length_b   1.000
_cell.length_c   1.000
_cell.angle_alpha   90.00
_cell.angle_beta   90.00
_cell.angle_gamma   90.00
#
_symmetry.space_group_name_H-M   'P 1'
#
loop_
_entity.id
_entity.type
_entity.pdbx_description
1 polymer ?
#
loop_
_entity_poly.entity_id
_entity_poly.type
_entity_poly.pdbx_seq_one_letter_code
_entity_poly.pdbx_strand_id
1 'polypeptide(L)'
;MYTDPCAPPQRPYVLLSCAMSVDGCLDAPGPQRLVLSGDADRDRVDAERAEADAIMVGAATIRRDNPRLLIRSAVRRAARVARDLPEHPARVTVTGSGDLDPGAAFFAAAGAGAVVYCAAPEAPKLADRLNDRARVIAVPPPVGLGAILTDLSRRGVHRLLVEGGARLGREFLAAGLVDELALAVAPFFVGAAEAPRFAGPAGYPHGPGRPMHLAEVRQLDEVVLLRYLLREDGPAAAGEAGARPGRGDRNPSAGRIRGGLEERGRGGPDPEASGNRGGP
;
A
#
# COMPACT_ATOMS: atom_id res chain seq x y z
N MET A 1 -18.33 -21.43 25.08
CA MET A 1 -17.10 -21.08 24.39
C MET A 1 -16.38 -20.08 25.30
N TYR A 2 -15.35 -20.52 26.00
CA TYR A 2 -14.60 -19.69 26.96
C TYR A 2 -13.66 -18.79 26.15
N THR A 3 -14.00 -17.52 26.01
CA THR A 3 -13.07 -16.54 25.43
C THR A 3 -12.10 -16.15 26.53
N ASP A 4 -10.82 -16.41 26.32
CA ASP A 4 -9.74 -15.97 27.19
C ASP A 4 -9.81 -14.43 27.31
N PRO A 5 -10.06 -13.87 28.50
CA PRO A 5 -10.13 -12.42 28.67
C PRO A 5 -8.77 -11.72 28.48
N CYS A 6 -7.69 -12.47 28.32
CA CYS A 6 -6.32 -11.99 28.10
C CYS A 6 -5.86 -12.09 26.63
N ALA A 7 -6.69 -12.67 25.71
CA ALA A 7 -6.36 -12.68 24.31
C ALA A 7 -6.37 -11.24 23.77
N PRO A 8 -5.32 -10.81 23.05
CA PRO A 8 -5.32 -9.47 22.44
C PRO A 8 -6.55 -9.34 21.52
N PRO A 9 -7.21 -8.18 21.49
CA PRO A 9 -8.38 -7.98 20.65
C PRO A 9 -8.03 -8.38 19.23
N GLN A 10 -8.75 -9.38 18.69
CA GLN A 10 -8.56 -9.83 17.33
C GLN A 10 -8.87 -8.65 16.39
N ARG A 11 -7.90 -8.26 15.58
CA ARG A 11 -8.07 -7.27 14.54
C ARG A 11 -7.90 -7.93 13.16
N PRO A 12 -8.46 -7.36 12.10
CA PRO A 12 -8.21 -7.83 10.75
C PRO A 12 -6.72 -7.86 10.41
N TYR A 13 -6.32 -8.76 9.52
CA TYR A 13 -5.06 -8.66 8.81
C TYR A 13 -5.10 -7.44 7.88
N VAL A 14 -4.14 -6.55 7.99
CA VAL A 14 -4.10 -5.28 7.27
C VAL A 14 -3.03 -5.33 6.19
N LEU A 15 -3.47 -5.32 4.93
CA LEU A 15 -2.63 -5.09 3.76
C LEU A 15 -2.72 -3.60 3.37
N LEU A 16 -1.60 -2.89 3.43
CA LEU A 16 -1.48 -1.54 2.87
C LEU A 16 -0.92 -1.65 1.44
N SER A 17 -1.73 -1.28 0.45
CA SER A 17 -1.35 -1.30 -0.97
C SER A 17 -1.32 0.11 -1.53
N CYS A 18 -0.17 0.52 -2.07
CA CYS A 18 0.00 1.83 -2.69
C CYS A 18 1.01 1.80 -3.83
N ALA A 19 0.92 2.81 -4.70
CA ALA A 19 1.91 3.08 -5.73
C ALA A 19 2.56 4.45 -5.48
N MET A 20 3.85 4.57 -5.76
CA MET A 20 4.59 5.82 -5.66
C MET A 20 5.59 5.98 -6.81
N SER A 21 6.05 7.20 -7.05
CA SER A 21 7.19 7.49 -7.91
C SER A 21 8.51 7.08 -7.24
N VAL A 22 9.61 7.05 -7.99
CA VAL A 22 10.95 6.73 -7.45
C VAL A 22 11.36 7.65 -6.29
N ASP A 23 10.93 8.92 -6.32
CA ASP A 23 11.18 9.89 -5.25
C ASP A 23 10.11 9.88 -4.14
N GLY A 24 9.25 8.84 -4.10
CA GLY A 24 8.31 8.58 -3.00
C GLY A 24 7.03 9.39 -3.02
N CYS A 25 6.65 9.98 -4.14
CA CYS A 25 5.41 10.74 -4.27
C CYS A 25 4.23 9.83 -4.65
N LEU A 26 3.10 10.01 -3.96
CA LEU A 26 1.85 9.28 -4.22
C LEU A 26 0.95 9.97 -5.26
N ASP A 27 1.25 11.21 -5.58
CA ASP A 27 0.54 12.03 -6.55
C ASP A 27 1.38 13.25 -6.93
N ALA A 28 0.94 13.99 -7.95
CA ALA A 28 1.49 15.29 -8.31
C ALA A 28 0.63 16.44 -7.73
N PRO A 29 1.20 17.63 -7.55
CA PRO A 29 0.40 18.82 -7.29
C PRO A 29 -0.52 19.15 -8.48
N GLY A 30 -1.70 19.70 -8.19
CA GLY A 30 -2.63 20.14 -9.22
C GLY A 30 -3.89 19.28 -9.35
N PRO A 31 -4.77 19.60 -10.30
CA PRO A 31 -6.08 18.97 -10.42
C PRO A 31 -6.06 17.62 -11.14
N GLN A 32 -5.01 17.34 -11.91
CA GLN A 32 -4.91 16.08 -12.64
C GLN A 32 -4.31 14.99 -11.76
N ARG A 33 -4.99 13.84 -11.72
CA ARG A 33 -4.49 12.66 -11.02
C ARG A 33 -3.27 12.09 -11.73
N LEU A 34 -2.20 11.85 -10.99
CA LEU A 34 -1.03 11.15 -11.48
C LEU A 34 -1.32 9.65 -11.64
N VAL A 35 -0.97 9.09 -12.80
CA VAL A 35 -1.07 7.64 -13.06
C VAL A 35 0.26 7.00 -12.72
N LEU A 36 0.29 6.27 -11.60
CA LEU A 36 1.48 5.56 -11.08
C LEU A 36 1.50 4.07 -11.47
N SER A 37 0.36 3.51 -11.89
CA SER A 37 0.16 2.08 -12.11
C SER A 37 -0.17 1.77 -13.57
N GLY A 38 0.53 0.81 -14.16
CA GLY A 38 0.20 0.18 -15.43
C GLY A 38 -0.96 -0.82 -15.33
N ASP A 39 -1.24 -1.54 -16.41
CA ASP A 39 -2.32 -2.53 -16.44
C ASP A 39 -2.02 -3.74 -15.56
N ALA A 40 -0.77 -4.21 -15.54
CA ALA A 40 -0.35 -5.32 -14.69
C ALA A 40 -0.50 -5.00 -13.19
N ASP A 41 -0.17 -3.77 -12.77
CA ASP A 41 -0.37 -3.37 -11.37
C ASP A 41 -1.86 -3.17 -11.04
N ARG A 42 -2.65 -2.65 -11.96
CA ARG A 42 -4.10 -2.56 -11.80
C ARG A 42 -4.78 -3.93 -11.67
N ASP A 43 -4.28 -4.96 -12.40
CA ASP A 43 -4.77 -6.33 -12.24
C ASP A 43 -4.37 -6.93 -10.90
N ARG A 44 -3.14 -6.67 -10.43
CA ARG A 44 -2.69 -7.06 -9.08
C ARG A 44 -3.60 -6.46 -8.00
N VAL A 45 -3.87 -5.14 -8.05
CA VAL A 45 -4.78 -4.49 -7.09
C VAL A 45 -6.18 -5.10 -7.15
N ASP A 46 -6.68 -5.43 -8.34
CA ASP A 46 -7.97 -6.09 -8.50
C ASP A 46 -7.99 -7.49 -7.85
N ALA A 47 -6.87 -8.22 -7.92
CA ALA A 47 -6.70 -9.49 -7.22
C ALA A 47 -6.67 -9.32 -5.68
N GLU A 48 -5.97 -8.31 -5.16
CA GLU A 48 -5.96 -8.00 -3.72
C GLU A 48 -7.35 -7.62 -3.20
N ARG A 49 -8.11 -6.85 -3.99
CA ARG A 49 -9.52 -6.56 -3.68
C ARG A 49 -10.37 -7.82 -3.60
N ALA A 50 -10.12 -8.79 -4.48
CA ALA A 50 -10.88 -10.04 -4.49
C ALA A 50 -10.65 -10.90 -3.25
N GLU A 51 -9.51 -10.78 -2.60
CA GLU A 51 -9.18 -11.51 -1.36
C GLU A 51 -9.53 -10.72 -0.07
N ALA A 52 -9.92 -9.46 -0.19
CA ALA A 52 -10.27 -8.63 0.97
C ALA A 52 -11.75 -8.78 1.36
N ASP A 53 -12.05 -8.68 2.65
CA ASP A 53 -13.43 -8.55 3.16
C ASP A 53 -13.90 -7.09 3.10
N ALA A 54 -12.95 -6.17 3.30
CA ALA A 54 -13.21 -4.74 3.23
C ALA A 54 -12.04 -3.97 2.60
N ILE A 55 -12.36 -2.86 1.93
CA ILE A 55 -11.39 -1.92 1.36
C ILE A 55 -11.58 -0.58 2.06
N MET A 56 -10.49 -0.02 2.60
CA MET A 56 -10.50 1.26 3.30
C MET A 56 -9.71 2.32 2.57
N VAL A 57 -10.31 3.51 2.44
CA VAL A 57 -9.67 4.72 1.93
C VAL A 57 -9.97 5.91 2.85
N GLY A 58 -9.11 6.92 2.85
CA GLY A 58 -9.36 8.15 3.58
C GLY A 58 -10.45 9.02 2.90
N ALA A 59 -11.17 9.83 3.67
CA ALA A 59 -12.19 10.76 3.14
C ALA A 59 -11.62 11.73 2.10
N ALA A 60 -10.36 12.14 2.22
CA ALA A 60 -9.69 12.98 1.23
C ALA A 60 -9.57 12.28 -0.14
N THR A 61 -9.32 10.98 -0.15
CA THR A 61 -9.28 10.16 -1.38
C THR A 61 -10.67 10.09 -2.04
N ILE A 62 -11.74 10.00 -1.24
CA ILE A 62 -13.10 10.04 -1.79
C ILE A 62 -13.38 11.38 -2.46
N ARG A 63 -13.04 12.49 -1.82
CA ARG A 63 -13.26 13.83 -2.36
C ARG A 63 -12.44 14.12 -3.63
N ARG A 64 -11.21 13.61 -3.68
CA ARG A 64 -10.31 13.89 -4.80
C ARG A 64 -10.53 12.95 -5.98
N ASP A 65 -10.63 11.65 -5.72
CA ASP A 65 -10.55 10.60 -6.74
C ASP A 65 -11.91 9.99 -7.06
N ASN A 66 -12.91 10.22 -6.22
CA ASN A 66 -14.27 9.66 -6.33
C ASN A 66 -14.28 8.15 -6.69
N PRO A 67 -13.56 7.28 -5.95
CA PRO A 67 -13.33 5.90 -6.32
C PRO A 67 -14.58 5.04 -6.07
N ARG A 68 -14.81 4.05 -6.94
CA ARG A 68 -15.85 3.02 -6.74
C ARG A 68 -15.40 1.85 -5.86
N LEU A 69 -14.10 1.55 -5.84
CA LEU A 69 -13.47 0.44 -5.12
C LEU A 69 -14.08 -0.93 -5.43
N LEU A 70 -14.38 -1.17 -6.69
CA LEU A 70 -14.99 -2.43 -7.16
C LEU A 70 -13.94 -3.38 -7.71
N ILE A 71 -14.24 -4.67 -7.68
CA ILE A 71 -13.50 -5.70 -8.41
C ILE A 71 -13.94 -5.63 -9.87
N ARG A 72 -12.97 -5.51 -10.79
CA ARG A 72 -13.24 -5.38 -12.24
C ARG A 72 -13.43 -6.74 -12.90
N SER A 73 -12.59 -7.72 -12.56
CA SER A 73 -12.61 -9.06 -13.15
C SER A 73 -13.90 -9.79 -12.81
N ALA A 74 -14.67 -10.18 -13.84
CA ALA A 74 -15.86 -10.99 -13.66
C ALA A 74 -15.55 -12.37 -13.08
N VAL A 75 -14.40 -12.94 -13.43
CA VAL A 75 -13.94 -14.24 -12.91
C VAL A 75 -13.69 -14.14 -11.40
N ARG A 76 -13.02 -13.08 -10.94
CA ARG A 76 -12.76 -12.88 -9.51
C ARG A 76 -14.05 -12.63 -8.73
N ARG A 77 -14.99 -11.88 -9.30
CA ARG A 77 -16.33 -11.70 -8.69
C ARG A 77 -17.07 -13.02 -8.54
N ALA A 78 -17.12 -13.82 -9.61
CA ALA A 78 -17.75 -15.14 -9.58
C ALA A 78 -17.08 -16.07 -8.56
N ALA A 79 -15.76 -16.05 -8.46
CA ALA A 79 -15.00 -16.82 -7.46
C ALA A 79 -15.35 -16.42 -6.02
N ARG A 80 -15.63 -15.14 -5.75
CA ARG A 80 -16.12 -14.69 -4.43
C ARG A 80 -17.50 -15.24 -4.12
N VAL A 81 -18.44 -15.10 -5.07
CA VAL A 81 -19.82 -15.62 -4.93
C VAL A 81 -19.82 -17.13 -4.69
N ALA A 82 -18.95 -17.87 -5.38
CA ALA A 82 -18.79 -19.33 -5.15
C ALA A 82 -18.25 -19.70 -3.76
N ARG A 83 -17.71 -18.70 -3.01
CA ARG A 83 -17.27 -18.82 -1.60
C ARG A 83 -18.27 -18.23 -0.62
N ASP A 84 -19.52 -18.00 -1.02
CA ASP A 84 -20.57 -17.34 -0.24
C ASP A 84 -20.19 -15.92 0.24
N LEU A 85 -19.30 -15.23 -0.49
CA LEU A 85 -18.92 -13.86 -0.23
C LEU A 85 -19.69 -12.89 -1.15
N PRO A 86 -19.93 -11.65 -0.70
CA PRO A 86 -20.44 -10.60 -1.59
C PRO A 86 -19.54 -10.42 -2.81
N GLU A 87 -20.14 -10.11 -3.96
CA GLU A 87 -19.43 -9.87 -5.23
C GLU A 87 -18.29 -8.86 -5.09
N HIS A 88 -18.46 -7.84 -4.23
CA HIS A 88 -17.46 -6.83 -3.91
C HIS A 88 -17.28 -6.73 -2.40
N PRO A 89 -16.06 -6.40 -1.92
CA PRO A 89 -15.79 -6.13 -0.51
C PRO A 89 -16.61 -4.96 0.04
N ALA A 90 -16.76 -4.90 1.35
CA ALA A 90 -17.30 -3.72 2.02
C ALA A 90 -16.38 -2.51 1.78
N ARG A 91 -16.95 -1.34 1.57
CA ARG A 91 -16.22 -0.09 1.43
C ARG A 91 -16.18 0.63 2.76
N VAL A 92 -14.99 1.01 3.21
CA VAL A 92 -14.77 1.64 4.52
C VAL A 92 -14.08 2.98 4.33
N THR A 93 -14.53 3.98 5.07
CA THR A 93 -13.82 5.27 5.16
C THR A 93 -13.84 5.82 6.56
N VAL A 94 -12.91 6.74 6.83
CA VAL A 94 -12.81 7.47 8.08
C VAL A 94 -12.78 8.98 7.82
N THR A 95 -13.54 9.72 8.61
CA THR A 95 -13.61 11.18 8.53
C THR A 95 -13.73 11.80 9.92
N GLY A 96 -13.00 12.88 10.15
CA GLY A 96 -13.17 13.71 11.35
C GLY A 96 -14.26 14.76 11.19
N SER A 97 -14.38 15.35 9.99
CA SER A 97 -15.28 16.49 9.71
C SER A 97 -16.66 16.09 9.20
N GLY A 98 -16.86 14.82 8.83
CA GLY A 98 -18.08 14.40 8.14
C GLY A 98 -18.26 14.98 6.73
N ASP A 99 -17.25 15.65 6.18
CA ASP A 99 -17.31 16.25 4.85
C ASP A 99 -17.17 15.16 3.75
N LEU A 100 -18.31 14.57 3.39
CA LEU A 100 -18.47 13.57 2.34
C LEU A 100 -19.71 13.89 1.51
N ASP A 101 -19.59 13.84 0.18
CA ASP A 101 -20.72 14.01 -0.75
C ASP A 101 -21.53 12.71 -0.84
N PRO A 102 -22.84 12.72 -0.50
CA PRO A 102 -23.70 11.54 -0.67
C PRO A 102 -23.81 11.07 -2.13
N GLY A 103 -23.52 11.92 -3.10
CA GLY A 103 -23.50 11.59 -4.53
C GLY A 103 -22.21 10.93 -4.99
N ALA A 104 -21.18 10.80 -4.12
CA ALA A 104 -19.92 10.18 -4.49
C ALA A 104 -20.10 8.72 -4.95
N ALA A 105 -19.32 8.33 -5.97
CA ALA A 105 -19.32 6.99 -6.53
C ALA A 105 -19.01 5.90 -5.47
N PHE A 106 -18.30 6.26 -4.43
CA PHE A 106 -18.03 5.43 -3.26
C PHE A 106 -19.33 4.91 -2.61
N PHE A 107 -20.40 5.71 -2.56
CA PHE A 107 -21.69 5.32 -1.95
C PHE A 107 -22.67 4.69 -2.94
N ALA A 108 -22.51 4.97 -4.24
CA ALA A 108 -23.44 4.49 -5.28
C ALA A 108 -23.20 3.04 -5.71
N ALA A 109 -22.05 2.46 -5.35
CA ALA A 109 -21.66 1.14 -5.83
C ALA A 109 -22.39 0.02 -5.09
N ALA A 110 -22.80 -1.02 -5.82
CA ALA A 110 -23.38 -2.25 -5.25
C ALA A 110 -22.34 -3.08 -4.47
N GLY A 111 -22.78 -4.08 -3.72
CA GLY A 111 -21.93 -5.01 -2.96
C GLY A 111 -22.22 -4.99 -1.46
N ALA A 112 -21.24 -5.32 -0.63
CA ALA A 112 -21.38 -5.45 0.83
C ALA A 112 -21.69 -4.15 1.59
N GLY A 113 -21.97 -3.05 0.87
CA GLY A 113 -22.32 -1.76 1.46
C GLY A 113 -21.11 -0.87 1.79
N ALA A 114 -21.40 0.29 2.35
CA ALA A 114 -20.40 1.26 2.79
C ALA A 114 -20.51 1.51 4.30
N VAL A 115 -19.35 1.62 4.96
CA VAL A 115 -19.22 1.94 6.40
C VAL A 115 -18.37 3.20 6.54
N VAL A 116 -18.87 4.16 7.29
CA VAL A 116 -18.19 5.43 7.56
C VAL A 116 -17.92 5.58 9.05
N TYR A 117 -16.67 5.57 9.45
CA TYR A 117 -16.28 5.96 10.81
C TYR A 117 -16.14 7.47 10.87
N CYS A 118 -16.92 8.10 11.71
CA CYS A 118 -17.00 9.56 11.85
C CYS A 118 -16.75 9.98 13.28
N ALA A 119 -16.10 11.12 13.49
CA ALA A 119 -16.00 11.69 14.82
C ALA A 119 -17.40 11.89 15.43
N ALA A 120 -17.58 11.50 16.68
CA ALA A 120 -18.89 11.44 17.34
C ALA A 120 -19.72 12.73 17.22
N PRO A 121 -19.15 13.95 17.31
CA PRO A 121 -19.93 15.18 17.16
C PRO A 121 -20.57 15.36 15.77
N GLU A 122 -19.93 14.84 14.71
CA GLU A 122 -20.37 15.01 13.32
C GLU A 122 -21.20 13.83 12.80
N ALA A 123 -21.17 12.70 13.52
CA ALA A 123 -21.78 11.46 13.06
C ALA A 123 -23.30 11.54 12.85
N PRO A 124 -24.13 12.16 13.72
CA PRO A 124 -25.56 12.26 13.49
C PRO A 124 -25.89 13.01 12.21
N LYS A 125 -25.30 14.18 12.02
CA LYS A 125 -25.51 15.02 10.83
C LYS A 125 -25.08 14.30 9.54
N LEU A 126 -24.00 13.54 9.61
CA LEU A 126 -23.52 12.74 8.47
C LEU A 126 -24.46 11.56 8.20
N ALA A 127 -24.97 10.90 9.22
CA ALA A 127 -25.92 9.80 9.07
C ALA A 127 -27.20 10.27 8.36
N ASP A 128 -27.76 11.41 8.76
CA ASP A 128 -28.94 12.00 8.11
C ASP A 128 -28.67 12.31 6.62
N ARG A 129 -27.48 12.83 6.30
CA ARG A 129 -27.10 13.16 4.91
C ARG A 129 -26.88 11.93 4.04
N LEU A 130 -26.27 10.88 4.59
CA LEU A 130 -25.97 9.65 3.83
C LEU A 130 -27.18 8.73 3.77
N ASN A 131 -28.11 8.85 4.73
CA ASN A 131 -29.29 8.00 4.80
C ASN A 131 -28.92 6.50 4.65
N ASP A 132 -29.64 5.74 3.82
CA ASP A 132 -29.42 4.31 3.61
C ASP A 132 -28.16 3.98 2.74
N ARG A 133 -27.43 4.98 2.27
CA ARG A 133 -26.25 4.79 1.40
C ARG A 133 -25.03 4.24 2.13
N ALA A 134 -24.93 4.51 3.41
CA ALA A 134 -23.83 4.05 4.25
C ALA A 134 -24.22 3.90 5.71
N ARG A 135 -23.60 2.96 6.40
CA ARG A 135 -23.68 2.86 7.85
C ARG A 135 -22.66 3.81 8.48
N VAL A 136 -23.13 4.85 9.15
CA VAL A 136 -22.28 5.76 9.92
C VAL A 136 -22.09 5.25 11.34
N ILE A 137 -20.82 5.19 11.77
CA ILE A 137 -20.42 4.74 13.11
C ILE A 137 -19.70 5.90 13.78
N ALA A 138 -20.27 6.35 14.91
CA ALA A 138 -19.64 7.38 15.73
C ALA A 138 -18.43 6.82 16.47
N VAL A 139 -17.30 7.52 16.39
CA VAL A 139 -16.07 7.18 17.12
C VAL A 139 -15.67 8.37 18.00
N PRO A 140 -15.35 8.15 19.29
CA PRO A 140 -14.84 9.21 20.13
C PRO A 140 -13.58 9.87 19.55
N PRO A 141 -13.44 11.20 19.61
CA PRO A 141 -12.20 11.84 19.23
C PRO A 141 -11.08 11.64 20.29
N PRO A 142 -9.79 11.53 19.88
CA PRO A 142 -9.35 11.39 18.49
C PRO A 142 -9.76 10.05 17.90
N VAL A 143 -10.13 10.04 16.61
CA VAL A 143 -10.58 8.83 15.93
C VAL A 143 -9.41 7.85 15.80
N GLY A 144 -9.39 6.84 16.68
CA GLY A 144 -8.31 5.88 16.78
C GLY A 144 -8.48 4.70 15.82
N LEU A 145 -7.46 4.41 14.98
CA LEU A 145 -7.49 3.30 14.04
C LEU A 145 -7.65 1.93 14.72
N GLY A 146 -7.07 1.73 15.90
CA GLY A 146 -7.20 0.49 16.66
C GLY A 146 -8.66 0.16 17.02
N ALA A 147 -9.44 1.16 17.45
CA ALA A 147 -10.87 0.98 17.76
C ALA A 147 -11.67 0.64 16.49
N ILE A 148 -11.34 1.25 15.36
CA ILE A 148 -11.95 0.96 14.06
C ILE A 148 -11.65 -0.50 13.66
N LEU A 149 -10.42 -0.95 13.78
CA LEU A 149 -10.04 -2.34 13.44
C LEU A 149 -10.75 -3.35 14.34
N THR A 150 -10.89 -3.05 15.62
CA THR A 150 -11.64 -3.89 16.57
C THR A 150 -13.13 -3.99 16.18
N ASP A 151 -13.76 -2.88 15.79
CA ASP A 151 -15.15 -2.88 15.34
C ASP A 151 -15.31 -3.62 13.99
N LEU A 152 -14.38 -3.44 13.05
CA LEU A 152 -14.37 -4.18 11.78
C LEU A 152 -14.25 -5.69 12.01
N SER A 153 -13.36 -6.13 12.91
CA SER A 153 -13.23 -7.54 13.29
C SER A 153 -14.53 -8.12 13.85
N ARG A 154 -15.21 -7.39 14.74
CA ARG A 154 -16.52 -7.80 15.29
C ARG A 154 -17.61 -7.89 14.22
N ARG A 155 -17.45 -7.21 13.08
CA ARG A 155 -18.34 -7.29 11.91
C ARG A 155 -17.97 -8.39 10.94
N GLY A 156 -17.00 -9.23 11.29
CA GLY A 156 -16.56 -10.35 10.45
C GLY A 156 -15.52 -9.97 9.38
N VAL A 157 -14.89 -8.79 9.47
CA VAL A 157 -13.77 -8.44 8.59
C VAL A 157 -12.51 -9.11 9.12
N HIS A 158 -11.96 -10.04 8.38
CA HIS A 158 -10.71 -10.75 8.68
C HIS A 158 -9.52 -10.19 7.91
N ARG A 159 -9.75 -9.70 6.69
CA ARG A 159 -8.74 -9.09 5.81
C ARG A 159 -9.19 -7.71 5.34
N LEU A 160 -8.44 -6.70 5.74
CA LEU A 160 -8.65 -5.30 5.38
C LEU A 160 -7.58 -4.87 4.38
N LEU A 161 -8.01 -4.41 3.20
CA LEU A 161 -7.15 -3.75 2.23
C LEU A 161 -7.23 -2.23 2.44
N VAL A 162 -6.12 -1.59 2.73
CA VAL A 162 -6.00 -0.13 2.82
C VAL A 162 -5.42 0.38 1.50
N GLU A 163 -6.24 1.11 0.73
CA GLU A 163 -5.85 1.68 -0.55
C GLU A 163 -5.90 3.20 -0.49
N GLY A 164 -4.75 3.83 -0.56
CA GLY A 164 -4.69 5.25 -0.81
C GLY A 164 -5.08 6.18 0.34
N GLY A 165 -4.63 7.43 0.15
CA GLY A 165 -4.63 8.47 1.16
C GLY A 165 -3.28 8.50 1.89
N ALA A 166 -2.38 9.42 1.48
CA ALA A 166 -1.06 9.59 2.10
C ALA A 166 -1.14 9.70 3.63
N ARG A 167 -2.16 10.39 4.14
CA ARG A 167 -2.37 10.55 5.58
C ARG A 167 -2.77 9.23 6.24
N LEU A 168 -3.76 8.53 5.67
CA LEU A 168 -4.28 7.28 6.25
C LEU A 168 -3.19 6.20 6.28
N GLY A 169 -2.45 6.01 5.18
CA GLY A 169 -1.35 5.04 5.11
C GLY A 169 -0.26 5.34 6.14
N ARG A 170 0.12 6.61 6.30
CA ARG A 170 1.10 7.02 7.33
C ARG A 170 0.60 6.76 8.75
N GLU A 171 -0.66 7.04 9.04
CA GLU A 171 -1.25 6.77 10.36
C GLU A 171 -1.26 5.26 10.67
N PHE A 172 -1.59 4.41 9.70
CA PHE A 172 -1.51 2.96 9.85
C PHE A 172 -0.07 2.47 10.11
N LEU A 173 0.90 2.96 9.33
CA LEU A 173 2.31 2.60 9.47
C LEU A 173 2.89 3.08 10.81
N ALA A 174 2.63 4.33 11.19
CA ALA A 174 3.12 4.90 12.45
C ALA A 174 2.51 4.21 13.68
N ALA A 175 1.26 3.77 13.60
CA ALA A 175 0.61 3.04 14.66
C ALA A 175 1.00 1.54 14.74
N GLY A 176 1.83 1.03 13.81
CA GLY A 176 2.21 -0.39 13.75
C GLY A 176 1.03 -1.33 13.44
N LEU A 177 0.04 -0.83 12.70
CA LEU A 177 -1.21 -1.55 12.41
C LEU A 177 -1.21 -2.22 11.03
N VAL A 178 -0.11 -2.14 10.29
CA VAL A 178 0.08 -2.80 9.00
C VAL A 178 0.76 -4.14 9.22
N ASP A 179 0.20 -5.21 8.65
CA ASP A 179 0.79 -6.55 8.66
C ASP A 179 1.61 -6.79 7.39
N GLU A 180 1.15 -6.25 6.27
CA GLU A 180 1.78 -6.40 4.96
C GLU A 180 1.74 -5.08 4.20
N LEU A 181 2.85 -4.72 3.57
CA LEU A 181 2.97 -3.56 2.68
C LEU A 181 3.24 -4.05 1.25
N ALA A 182 2.35 -3.70 0.31
CA ALA A 182 2.54 -3.85 -1.13
C ALA A 182 2.81 -2.47 -1.74
N LEU A 183 4.05 -2.24 -2.16
CA LEU A 183 4.53 -0.96 -2.64
C LEU A 183 4.94 -1.09 -4.11
N ALA A 184 4.17 -0.48 -5.01
CA ALA A 184 4.49 -0.38 -6.42
C ALA A 184 5.31 0.90 -6.69
N VAL A 185 6.47 0.77 -7.31
CA VAL A 185 7.37 1.90 -7.61
C VAL A 185 7.36 2.17 -9.10
N ALA A 186 6.77 3.30 -9.49
CA ALA A 186 6.69 3.75 -10.87
C ALA A 186 8.04 4.35 -11.34
N PRO A 187 8.47 4.16 -12.60
CA PRO A 187 9.81 4.45 -13.07
C PRO A 187 10.03 5.92 -13.45
N PHE A 188 9.58 6.86 -12.61
CA PHE A 188 9.77 8.30 -12.84
C PHE A 188 9.81 9.10 -11.53
N PHE A 189 10.22 10.36 -11.63
CA PHE A 189 10.25 11.33 -10.55
C PHE A 189 9.13 12.34 -10.71
N VAL A 190 8.54 12.79 -9.60
CA VAL A 190 7.60 13.91 -9.54
C VAL A 190 8.34 15.22 -9.26
N GLY A 191 9.31 15.19 -8.36
CA GLY A 191 10.21 16.32 -8.08
C GLY A 191 9.56 17.53 -7.40
N ALA A 192 8.30 17.44 -6.97
CA ALA A 192 7.58 18.54 -6.35
C ALA A 192 7.63 18.44 -4.81
N ALA A 193 8.01 19.52 -4.15
CA ALA A 193 8.16 19.56 -2.68
C ALA A 193 6.82 19.36 -1.95
N GLU A 194 5.73 19.91 -2.51
CA GLU A 194 4.36 19.86 -1.98
C GLU A 194 3.61 18.58 -2.34
N ALA A 195 4.20 17.70 -3.15
CA ALA A 195 3.59 16.44 -3.52
C ALA A 195 3.34 15.55 -2.29
N PRO A 196 2.19 14.87 -2.20
CA PRO A 196 1.92 13.96 -1.09
C PRO A 196 2.88 12.78 -1.15
N ARG A 197 3.65 12.57 -0.09
CA ARG A 197 4.64 11.50 -0.01
C ARG A 197 4.09 10.26 0.70
N PHE A 198 4.60 9.09 0.31
CA PHE A 198 4.31 7.80 0.95
C PHE A 198 4.67 7.82 2.44
N ALA A 199 5.90 8.24 2.76
CA ALA A 199 6.37 8.41 4.12
C ALA A 199 6.73 9.88 4.38
N GLY A 200 6.55 10.32 5.60
CA GLY A 200 6.90 11.66 6.07
C GLY A 200 7.42 11.60 7.50
N PRO A 201 7.74 12.73 8.13
CA PRO A 201 8.18 12.75 9.53
C PRO A 201 7.14 12.08 10.43
N ALA A 202 7.50 10.94 11.04
CA ALA A 202 6.71 10.21 12.03
C ALA A 202 7.62 9.22 12.77
N GLY A 203 7.20 8.78 13.95
CA GLY A 203 7.79 7.63 14.61
C GLY A 203 7.26 6.34 14.01
N TYR A 204 8.06 5.66 13.18
CA TYR A 204 7.69 4.36 12.63
C TYR A 204 8.28 3.24 13.48
N PRO A 205 7.52 2.15 13.76
CA PRO A 205 8.05 0.99 14.51
C PRO A 205 9.12 0.22 13.73
N HIS A 206 9.13 0.36 12.40
CA HIS A 206 10.12 -0.24 11.51
C HIS A 206 11.14 0.81 11.06
N GLY A 207 12.37 0.64 11.50
CA GLY A 207 13.52 1.50 11.20
C GLY A 207 14.79 0.66 11.07
N PRO A 208 15.99 1.29 11.03
CA PRO A 208 17.25 0.55 10.86
C PRO A 208 17.49 -0.54 11.90
N GLY A 209 17.01 -0.37 13.14
CA GLY A 209 17.13 -1.37 14.19
C GLY A 209 16.07 -2.48 14.18
N ARG A 210 15.01 -2.31 13.38
CA ARG A 210 13.92 -3.29 13.20
C ARG A 210 13.40 -3.19 11.76
N PRO A 211 14.13 -3.73 10.77
CA PRO A 211 13.72 -3.68 9.38
C PRO A 211 12.46 -4.53 9.13
N MET A 212 11.73 -4.19 8.08
CA MET A 212 10.66 -5.03 7.54
C MET A 212 11.26 -6.25 6.83
N HIS A 213 10.53 -7.37 6.81
CA HIS A 213 10.96 -8.56 6.07
C HIS A 213 10.51 -8.46 4.59
N LEU A 214 11.47 -8.50 3.65
CA LEU A 214 11.18 -8.52 2.22
C LEU A 214 10.66 -9.91 1.82
N ALA A 215 9.39 -9.97 1.42
CA ALA A 215 8.71 -11.21 1.04
C ALA A 215 8.72 -11.44 -0.48
N GLU A 216 8.61 -10.38 -1.29
CA GLU A 216 8.55 -10.49 -2.75
C GLU A 216 9.13 -9.25 -3.42
N VAL A 217 9.83 -9.46 -4.54
CA VAL A 217 10.17 -8.43 -5.54
C VAL A 217 9.66 -8.93 -6.89
N ARG A 218 8.81 -8.15 -7.54
CA ARG A 218 8.24 -8.53 -8.83
C ARG A 218 8.19 -7.36 -9.79
N GLN A 219 8.57 -7.59 -11.03
CA GLN A 219 8.37 -6.64 -12.11
C GLN A 219 6.95 -6.75 -12.65
N LEU A 220 6.26 -5.63 -12.79
CA LEU A 220 4.92 -5.47 -13.36
C LEU A 220 5.01 -4.44 -14.49
N ASP A 221 5.22 -4.87 -15.70
CA ASP A 221 5.62 -4.01 -16.82
C ASP A 221 6.88 -3.18 -16.44
N GLU A 222 6.80 -1.86 -16.43
CA GLU A 222 7.89 -0.96 -16.01
C GLU A 222 7.86 -0.62 -14.52
N VAL A 223 6.91 -1.16 -13.75
CA VAL A 223 6.75 -0.92 -12.31
C VAL A 223 7.41 -2.04 -11.51
N VAL A 224 8.07 -1.71 -10.42
CA VAL A 224 8.59 -2.70 -9.46
C VAL A 224 7.65 -2.81 -8.27
N LEU A 225 7.13 -4.00 -8.01
CA LEU A 225 6.40 -4.32 -6.80
C LEU A 225 7.36 -4.82 -5.72
N LEU A 226 7.31 -4.21 -4.55
CA LEU A 226 7.97 -4.65 -3.33
C LEU A 226 6.90 -5.05 -2.32
N ARG A 227 6.99 -6.29 -1.79
CA ARG A 227 6.12 -6.73 -0.69
C ARG A 227 6.94 -6.98 0.55
N TYR A 228 6.52 -6.35 1.65
CA TYR A 228 7.15 -6.49 2.95
C TYR A 228 6.15 -7.02 3.97
N LEU A 229 6.60 -7.94 4.83
CA LEU A 229 5.89 -8.36 6.04
C LEU A 229 6.41 -7.52 7.21
N LEU A 230 5.48 -6.93 7.97
CA LEU A 230 5.75 -6.05 9.10
C LEU A 230 5.55 -6.75 10.44
N ARG A 231 4.96 -7.96 10.44
CA ARG A 231 4.83 -8.83 11.62
C ARG A 231 5.66 -10.08 11.41
N GLU A 232 6.30 -10.56 12.47
CA GLU A 232 7.06 -11.82 12.47
C GLU A 232 6.14 -13.04 12.35
N ASP A 233 4.86 -12.90 12.75
CA ASP A 233 3.83 -13.95 12.74
C ASP A 233 2.89 -13.83 11.53
N GLY A 234 3.38 -13.45 10.35
CA GLY A 234 2.57 -13.48 9.12
C GLY A 234 1.98 -14.88 8.90
N PRO A 235 0.81 -15.03 8.26
CA PRO A 235 0.28 -16.35 7.94
C PRO A 235 1.35 -17.11 7.16
N ALA A 236 1.82 -18.22 7.72
CA ALA A 236 2.67 -19.14 7.01
C ALA A 236 2.03 -19.41 5.65
N ALA A 237 2.78 -19.21 4.57
CA ALA A 237 2.32 -19.49 3.22
C ALA A 237 1.75 -20.92 3.22
N ALA A 238 0.44 -21.02 3.15
CA ALA A 238 -0.23 -22.30 2.97
C ALA A 238 0.07 -22.73 1.53
N GLY A 239 1.01 -23.68 1.40
CA GLY A 239 1.19 -24.41 0.17
C GLY A 239 2.56 -24.26 -0.49
N GLU A 240 3.55 -24.99 0.04
CA GLU A 240 4.47 -25.80 -0.78
C GLU A 240 5.13 -26.84 0.13
N ALA A 241 4.39 -27.94 0.35
CA ALA A 241 4.99 -29.21 0.74
C ALA A 241 5.53 -29.85 -0.54
N GLY A 242 6.86 -29.85 -0.71
CA GLY A 242 7.45 -30.57 -1.83
C GLY A 242 8.94 -30.32 -1.99
N ALA A 243 9.72 -31.32 -1.54
CA ALA A 243 11.11 -31.59 -1.91
C ALA A 243 12.21 -30.81 -1.20
N ARG A 244 12.72 -31.42 -0.12
CA ARG A 244 14.11 -31.26 0.29
C ARG A 244 15.01 -31.90 -0.78
N PRO A 245 15.97 -31.20 -1.40
CA PRO A 245 17.07 -31.87 -2.07
C PRO A 245 18.12 -32.30 -1.02
N GLY A 246 18.58 -33.54 -1.18
CA GLY A 246 19.53 -34.22 -0.33
C GLY A 246 20.87 -33.50 -0.24
N ARG A 247 21.51 -33.71 0.90
CA ARG A 247 22.95 -33.51 1.12
C ARG A 247 23.73 -34.35 0.10
N GLY A 248 24.55 -33.72 -0.71
CA GLY A 248 25.49 -34.32 -1.62
C GLY A 248 26.67 -33.39 -1.87
N ASP A 249 27.76 -33.78 -1.22
CA ASP A 249 29.18 -33.62 -1.60
C ASP A 249 29.84 -32.24 -1.81
N ARG A 250 30.82 -32.12 -0.94
CA ARG A 250 31.97 -31.19 -0.98
C ARG A 250 32.72 -31.28 -2.31
N ASN A 251 33.03 -30.15 -2.91
CA ASN A 251 34.19 -30.05 -3.79
C ASN A 251 35.02 -28.80 -3.42
N PRO A 252 36.29 -28.98 -3.00
CA PRO A 252 37.21 -27.89 -2.72
C PRO A 252 38.10 -27.62 -3.92
N SER A 253 37.99 -26.47 -4.55
CA SER A 253 39.05 -25.90 -5.36
C SER A 253 39.02 -24.39 -5.31
N ALA A 254 39.85 -23.89 -4.39
CA ALA A 254 40.29 -22.51 -4.36
C ALA A 254 41.24 -22.23 -5.53
N GLY A 255 40.80 -21.47 -6.49
CA GLY A 255 41.64 -20.86 -7.54
C GLY A 255 42.00 -19.45 -7.15
N ARG A 256 43.21 -19.26 -6.65
CA ARG A 256 43.84 -17.93 -6.47
C ARG A 256 44.08 -17.32 -7.84
N ILE A 257 43.56 -16.14 -8.11
CA ILE A 257 44.06 -15.27 -9.16
C ILE A 257 44.91 -14.21 -8.48
N ARG A 258 46.21 -14.34 -8.65
CA ARG A 258 47.26 -13.35 -8.31
C ARG A 258 47.23 -12.25 -9.35
N GLY A 259 47.48 -11.05 -8.87
CA GLY A 259 47.60 -9.82 -9.63
C GLY A 259 48.82 -9.76 -10.53
N GLY A 260 48.75 -8.90 -11.49
CA GLY A 260 49.83 -8.41 -12.34
C GLY A 260 49.63 -6.92 -12.54
N LEU A 261 50.31 -6.14 -11.74
CA LEU A 261 50.61 -4.73 -12.03
C LEU A 261 51.77 -4.74 -13.03
N GLU A 262 51.62 -4.14 -14.20
CA GLU A 262 52.71 -3.65 -15.02
C GLU A 262 52.51 -2.17 -15.31
N GLU A 263 53.38 -1.39 -14.67
CA GLU A 263 53.73 -0.01 -15.04
C GLU A 263 54.53 -0.01 -16.36
N ARG A 264 54.24 0.88 -17.27
CA ARG A 264 55.09 1.56 -18.23
C ARG A 264 54.33 2.78 -18.74
N GLY A 265 54.78 4.01 -18.75
CA GLY A 265 56.10 4.60 -18.82
C GLY A 265 55.97 5.78 -19.76
N ARG A 266 56.05 6.97 -19.25
CA ARG A 266 56.54 8.25 -19.76
C ARG A 266 56.52 8.53 -21.28
N GLY A 267 56.03 9.72 -21.64
CA GLY A 267 56.32 10.41 -22.89
C GLY A 267 55.38 11.60 -23.12
N GLY A 268 55.71 12.78 -22.62
CA GLY A 268 55.32 14.03 -23.23
C GLY A 268 56.31 14.42 -24.34
N PRO A 269 56.21 15.51 -25.03
CA PRO A 269 55.79 16.85 -24.59
C PRO A 269 54.84 17.61 -25.57
N ASP A 270 54.26 18.69 -25.06
CA ASP A 270 53.84 19.89 -25.81
C ASP A 270 54.93 20.46 -26.72
N PRO A 271 54.73 21.45 -27.66
CA PRO A 271 53.85 22.62 -27.54
C PRO A 271 53.29 23.24 -28.86
N GLU A 272 52.65 24.37 -28.67
CA GLU A 272 52.49 25.52 -29.62
C GLU A 272 51.32 25.48 -30.61
N ALA A 273 50.46 26.37 -30.64
CA ALA A 273 50.39 27.84 -30.67
C ALA A 273 49.66 28.32 -31.94
N SER A 274 49.01 29.43 -31.76
CA SER A 274 48.51 30.36 -32.78
C SER A 274 47.13 29.99 -33.39
N GLY A 275 46.18 30.82 -33.50
CA GLY A 275 46.10 32.25 -33.49
C GLY A 275 44.85 32.68 -34.22
N ASN A 276 44.19 33.61 -33.65
CA ASN A 276 43.70 34.84 -34.25
C ASN A 276 42.37 34.95 -35.01
N ARG A 277 41.52 35.83 -34.45
CA ARG A 277 40.66 36.85 -35.11
C ARG A 277 39.39 36.36 -35.81
N GLY A 278 38.29 36.97 -35.72
CA GLY A 278 37.77 38.28 -35.39
C GLY A 278 36.28 38.26 -35.64
N GLY A 279 35.61 39.18 -35.01
CA GLY A 279 34.21 39.51 -35.18
C GLY A 279 33.84 40.09 -36.55
N PRO A 280 32.67 40.64 -36.77
CA PRO A 280 31.94 41.56 -35.86
C PRO A 280 30.70 40.98 -35.23
#